data_dd3a9ee372d797fb544e349b50c6be64
#
_entry.id   dd3a9ee372d797fb544e349b50c6be64
#
_cell.length_a   1.000
_cell.length_b   1.000
_cell.length_c   1.000
_cell.angle_alpha   90.00
_cell.angle_beta   90.00
_cell.angle_gamma   90.00
#
_symmetry.space_group_name_H-M   'P 1'
#
loop_
_entity.id
_entity.type
_entity.pdbx_description
1 polymer ?
#
loop_
_entity_poly.entity_id
_entity_poly.type
_entity_poly.pdbx_seq_one_letter_code
_entity_poly.pdbx_strand_id
1 'polypeptide(L)'
;RKGEWEGIEPSRHVPDGKAVILPSYEEVAKDKAAFATMSRAFQYETNPGNARPLLQPHGIEAVYFNPPAFPLETSDMDELYDMPFTRMPHPSYSEPIPAYETVKHSIVAMRGCFGGCTFCSITEHEGRVIQSRSAGSVLRELRAIRRMEDFRGTITDLGGPTANMYKMKCKSEEIETKCRRLSCLHPDVCPNLVTDHGPVIDVMARVRAEQGVKNVFIASGVRYDLAERSPEYVTALAQHHVGGQLSVAPEHSSPRVLDKMKKPGIEKFERFREMFSCASKEAGKEQYDIPYFISGHPGCTLEDMIDLALWLKAEGYRPRQVQDFIPTPMSIASAMYWTGLDPFTMEETYSARGLREKKLQKALLLYWSEEQWPMVREALEQAGRPDLIGRGAACLVPPERHFGA
;
A
#
# COMPACT_ATOMS: atom_id res chain seq x y z
N ARG A 1 -4.76 24.57 29.12
CA ARG A 1 -4.04 25.12 30.25
C ARG A 1 -3.05 24.07 30.72
N LYS A 2 -1.74 24.36 30.70
CA LYS A 2 -0.67 23.37 30.98
C LYS A 2 -0.74 22.74 32.38
N GLY A 3 -1.47 23.30 33.34
CA GLY A 3 -1.53 22.82 34.71
C GLY A 3 -2.75 21.93 35.05
N GLU A 4 -3.74 21.85 34.17
CA GLU A 4 -4.97 21.10 34.44
C GLU A 4 -4.92 19.60 34.11
N TRP A 5 -3.84 19.19 33.43
CA TRP A 5 -3.67 17.82 32.93
C TRP A 5 -2.57 17.04 33.64
N GLU A 6 -1.97 17.60 34.67
CA GLU A 6 -0.89 16.96 35.47
C GLU A 6 -1.34 15.73 36.28
N GLY A 7 -2.63 15.43 36.33
CA GLY A 7 -3.20 14.28 37.06
C GLY A 7 -3.59 13.07 36.22
N ILE A 8 -3.36 13.10 34.88
CA ILE A 8 -3.65 11.95 34.04
C ILE A 8 -2.48 10.97 34.15
N GLU A 9 -2.68 9.84 34.87
CA GLU A 9 -1.68 8.78 34.92
C GLU A 9 -1.46 8.22 33.52
N PRO A 10 -0.20 8.25 33.00
CA PRO A 10 0.10 7.60 31.73
C PRO A 10 -0.12 6.09 31.83
N SER A 11 -0.59 5.49 30.74
CA SER A 11 -0.70 4.04 30.68
C SER A 11 0.66 3.39 31.00
N ARG A 12 0.68 2.20 31.56
CA ARG A 12 1.85 1.46 32.07
C ARG A 12 3.01 1.28 31.04
N HIS A 13 2.81 1.70 29.80
CA HIS A 13 3.72 1.46 28.66
C HIS A 13 4.50 2.69 28.19
N VAL A 14 4.44 3.81 28.91
CA VAL A 14 5.14 5.04 28.50
C VAL A 14 6.47 5.16 29.23
N PRO A 15 7.61 5.07 28.54
CA PRO A 15 8.93 5.11 29.18
C PRO A 15 9.19 6.38 29.99
N ASP A 16 8.67 7.54 29.57
CA ASP A 16 8.95 8.86 30.17
C ASP A 16 7.77 9.47 30.93
N GLY A 17 6.61 8.80 30.95
CA GLY A 17 5.44 9.26 31.70
C GLY A 17 4.80 10.56 31.20
N LYS A 18 5.27 11.15 30.09
CA LYS A 18 4.80 12.44 29.58
C LYS A 18 4.03 12.27 28.27
N ALA A 19 2.76 12.69 28.27
CA ALA A 19 1.97 12.78 27.04
C ALA A 19 2.49 13.89 26.11
N VAL A 20 2.41 13.68 24.80
CA VAL A 20 2.59 14.72 23.78
C VAL A 20 1.30 15.51 23.68
N ILE A 21 1.34 16.80 23.99
CA ILE A 21 0.20 17.69 23.83
C ILE A 21 0.07 18.06 22.37
N LEU A 22 -1.03 17.68 21.75
CA LEU A 22 -1.39 18.06 20.40
C LEU A 22 -2.02 19.45 20.36
N PRO A 23 -1.99 20.16 19.21
CA PRO A 23 -2.87 21.31 19.03
C PRO A 23 -4.33 20.94 19.34
N SER A 24 -5.08 21.87 19.94
CA SER A 24 -6.48 21.63 20.29
C SER A 24 -7.32 21.29 19.05
N TYR A 25 -8.46 20.64 19.28
CA TYR A 25 -9.42 20.37 18.20
C TYR A 25 -9.83 21.67 17.48
N GLU A 26 -10.05 22.75 18.21
CA GLU A 26 -10.46 24.06 17.70
C GLU A 26 -9.37 24.69 16.83
N GLU A 27 -8.09 24.51 17.19
CA GLU A 27 -6.94 24.94 16.38
C GLU A 27 -6.85 24.10 15.11
N VAL A 28 -6.85 22.78 15.25
CA VAL A 28 -6.74 21.82 14.12
C VAL A 28 -7.88 22.00 13.12
N ALA A 29 -9.09 22.33 13.56
CA ALA A 29 -10.25 22.57 12.70
C ALA A 29 -10.11 23.84 11.85
N LYS A 30 -9.30 24.81 12.26
CA LYS A 30 -9.18 26.14 11.61
C LYS A 30 -7.83 26.38 10.97
N ASP A 31 -6.78 25.81 11.53
CA ASP A 31 -5.39 26.05 11.11
C ASP A 31 -4.81 24.78 10.47
N LYS A 32 -4.44 24.91 9.19
CA LYS A 32 -3.83 23.84 8.41
C LYS A 32 -2.45 23.42 8.94
N ALA A 33 -1.66 24.36 9.46
CA ALA A 33 -0.36 24.05 10.04
C ALA A 33 -0.49 23.29 11.37
N ALA A 34 -1.51 23.61 12.18
CA ALA A 34 -1.87 22.83 13.37
C ALA A 34 -2.29 21.41 13.00
N PHE A 35 -3.10 21.23 11.94
CA PHE A 35 -3.49 19.91 11.44
C PHE A 35 -2.27 19.10 10.97
N ALA A 36 -1.36 19.70 10.20
CA ALA A 36 -0.14 19.04 9.76
C ALA A 36 0.76 18.62 10.95
N THR A 37 0.87 19.50 11.95
CA THR A 37 1.63 19.22 13.19
C THR A 37 1.03 18.05 13.97
N MET A 38 -0.28 18.01 14.12
CA MET A 38 -1.01 16.89 14.75
C MET A 38 -0.76 15.59 13.97
N SER A 39 -0.92 15.61 12.65
CA SER A 39 -0.73 14.44 11.78
C SER A 39 0.69 13.89 11.88
N ARG A 40 1.71 14.77 11.93
CA ARG A 40 3.09 14.39 12.17
C ARG A 40 3.29 13.69 13.51
N ALA A 41 2.67 14.21 14.58
CA ALA A 41 2.79 13.62 15.90
C ALA A 41 2.23 12.19 15.93
N PHE A 42 1.06 11.95 15.33
CA PHE A 42 0.48 10.60 15.19
C PHE A 42 1.44 9.63 14.49
N GLN A 43 2.09 10.07 13.40
CA GLN A 43 3.01 9.21 12.65
C GLN A 43 4.28 8.83 13.43
N TYR A 44 4.79 9.72 14.27
CA TYR A 44 5.96 9.41 15.10
C TYR A 44 5.64 8.53 16.32
N GLU A 45 4.41 8.52 16.79
CA GLU A 45 3.98 7.74 17.96
C GLU A 45 3.27 6.44 17.54
N THR A 46 3.82 5.72 16.55
CA THR A 46 3.27 4.47 16.01
C THR A 46 3.99 3.21 16.47
N ASN A 47 5.16 3.33 17.10
CA ASN A 47 5.90 2.15 17.58
C ASN A 47 5.49 1.81 19.01
N PRO A 48 4.84 0.66 19.26
CA PRO A 48 4.35 0.28 20.59
C PRO A 48 5.46 0.22 21.66
N GLY A 49 6.71 0.00 21.27
CA GLY A 49 7.84 -0.10 22.19
C GLY A 49 8.34 1.25 22.72
N ASN A 50 8.02 2.38 22.04
CA ASN A 50 8.50 3.70 22.44
C ASN A 50 7.54 4.85 22.15
N ALA A 51 6.33 4.56 21.71
CA ALA A 51 5.31 5.57 21.50
C ALA A 51 4.90 6.20 22.84
N ARG A 52 4.74 7.53 22.81
CA ARG A 52 4.17 8.28 23.94
C ARG A 52 2.68 8.41 23.77
N PRO A 53 1.89 8.50 24.82
CA PRO A 53 0.49 8.86 24.72
C PRO A 53 0.34 10.25 24.12
N LEU A 54 -0.77 10.48 23.43
CA LEU A 54 -1.11 11.79 22.87
C LEU A 54 -2.31 12.36 23.61
N LEU A 55 -2.31 13.66 23.87
CA LEU A 55 -3.41 14.36 24.51
C LEU A 55 -3.86 15.51 23.62
N GLN A 56 -5.10 15.51 23.20
CA GLN A 56 -5.70 16.60 22.42
C GLN A 56 -6.75 17.34 23.22
N PRO A 57 -6.56 18.65 23.54
CA PRO A 57 -7.59 19.47 24.16
C PRO A 57 -8.83 19.64 23.26
N HIS A 58 -10.02 19.61 23.86
CA HIS A 58 -11.33 19.87 23.25
C HIS A 58 -12.14 20.77 24.21
N GLY A 59 -12.08 22.06 24.05
CA GLY A 59 -12.73 23.00 24.97
C GLY A 59 -12.25 22.82 26.39
N ILE A 60 -13.14 22.37 27.29
CA ILE A 60 -12.83 22.09 28.70
C ILE A 60 -12.43 20.64 28.97
N GLU A 61 -12.51 19.77 27.96
CA GLU A 61 -12.17 18.35 28.02
C GLU A 61 -10.90 18.06 27.22
N ALA A 62 -10.43 16.82 27.25
CA ALA A 62 -9.37 16.34 26.39
C ALA A 62 -9.58 14.90 25.96
N VAL A 63 -9.13 14.57 24.76
CA VAL A 63 -9.04 13.19 24.30
C VAL A 63 -7.64 12.67 24.56
N TYR A 64 -7.56 11.58 25.29
CA TYR A 64 -6.31 10.87 25.58
C TYR A 64 -6.20 9.65 24.68
N PHE A 65 -5.14 9.61 23.86
CA PHE A 65 -4.81 8.49 23.00
C PHE A 65 -3.74 7.64 23.67
N ASN A 66 -4.08 6.41 23.99
CA ASN A 66 -3.09 5.45 24.45
C ASN A 66 -2.02 5.19 23.38
N PRO A 67 -0.79 4.82 23.75
CA PRO A 67 0.16 4.25 22.82
C PRO A 67 -0.45 3.05 22.09
N PRO A 68 0.02 2.72 20.85
CA PRO A 68 -0.43 1.54 20.14
C PRO A 68 -0.29 0.28 21.00
N ALA A 69 -1.24 -0.63 20.87
CA ALA A 69 -1.14 -1.95 21.51
C ALA A 69 0.10 -2.70 20.99
N PHE A 70 0.66 -3.55 21.84
CA PHE A 70 1.71 -4.48 21.38
C PHE A 70 1.13 -5.44 20.33
N PRO A 71 1.96 -5.82 19.32
CA PRO A 71 1.53 -6.78 18.31
C PRO A 71 1.12 -8.10 18.96
N LEU A 72 0.13 -8.75 18.37
CA LEU A 72 -0.25 -10.11 18.75
C LEU A 72 0.88 -11.09 18.41
N GLU A 73 1.13 -12.01 19.32
CA GLU A 73 2.02 -13.13 19.08
C GLU A 73 1.40 -14.14 18.10
N THR A 74 2.22 -15.03 17.56
CA THR A 74 1.72 -16.07 16.63
C THR A 74 0.63 -16.95 17.25
N SER A 75 0.72 -17.25 18.56
CA SER A 75 -0.32 -17.99 19.28
C SER A 75 -1.66 -17.27 19.31
N ASP A 76 -1.63 -15.96 19.62
CA ASP A 76 -2.83 -15.14 19.68
C ASP A 76 -3.49 -15.02 18.30
N MET A 77 -2.66 -14.82 17.27
CA MET A 77 -3.13 -14.81 15.88
C MET A 77 -3.78 -16.15 15.51
N ASP A 78 -3.17 -17.26 15.90
CA ASP A 78 -3.71 -18.60 15.61
C ASP A 78 -5.06 -18.81 16.31
N GLU A 79 -5.21 -18.42 17.58
CA GLU A 79 -6.46 -18.49 18.33
C GLU A 79 -7.57 -17.66 17.67
N LEU A 80 -7.26 -16.43 17.23
CA LEU A 80 -8.23 -15.59 16.52
C LEU A 80 -8.74 -16.23 15.23
N TYR A 81 -7.84 -16.84 14.46
CA TYR A 81 -8.22 -17.47 13.20
C TYR A 81 -8.81 -18.88 13.36
N ASP A 82 -8.70 -19.48 14.53
CA ASP A 82 -9.38 -20.73 14.91
C ASP A 82 -10.82 -20.52 15.39
N MET A 83 -11.27 -19.27 15.59
CA MET A 83 -12.65 -18.97 15.91
C MET A 83 -13.61 -19.50 14.83
N PRO A 84 -14.83 -19.90 15.20
CA PRO A 84 -15.78 -20.54 14.27
C PRO A 84 -16.47 -19.53 13.33
N PHE A 85 -15.70 -18.90 12.46
CA PHE A 85 -16.26 -18.04 11.42
C PHE A 85 -17.01 -18.85 10.37
N THR A 86 -18.20 -18.38 9.99
CA THR A 86 -19.04 -19.04 8.99
C THR A 86 -18.45 -18.95 7.58
N ARG A 87 -17.61 -17.94 7.30
CA ARG A 87 -17.08 -17.59 5.96
C ARG A 87 -18.18 -17.31 4.92
N MET A 88 -19.37 -16.98 5.36
CA MET A 88 -20.55 -16.69 4.52
C MET A 88 -20.93 -15.22 4.67
N PRO A 89 -21.57 -14.62 3.66
CA PRO A 89 -22.20 -13.31 3.82
C PRO A 89 -23.19 -13.29 4.97
N HIS A 90 -23.39 -12.12 5.57
CA HIS A 90 -24.40 -11.99 6.62
C HIS A 90 -25.80 -12.30 6.04
N PRO A 91 -26.68 -13.02 6.76
CA PRO A 91 -27.99 -13.46 6.26
C PRO A 91 -28.94 -12.33 5.82
N SER A 92 -28.66 -11.08 6.20
CA SER A 92 -29.46 -9.92 5.75
C SER A 92 -29.24 -9.55 4.29
N TYR A 93 -28.19 -10.05 3.64
CA TYR A 93 -27.97 -9.81 2.22
C TYR A 93 -28.78 -10.80 1.38
N SER A 94 -29.71 -10.28 0.58
CA SER A 94 -30.56 -11.06 -0.33
C SER A 94 -29.96 -11.20 -1.73
N GLU A 95 -29.00 -10.34 -2.07
CA GLU A 95 -28.34 -10.33 -3.38
C GLU A 95 -26.89 -10.82 -3.27
N PRO A 96 -26.35 -11.44 -4.34
CA PRO A 96 -24.94 -11.82 -4.39
C PRO A 96 -24.02 -10.62 -4.18
N ILE A 97 -22.97 -10.79 -3.36
CA ILE A 97 -21.95 -9.77 -3.14
C ILE A 97 -20.76 -10.09 -4.04
N PRO A 98 -20.51 -9.32 -5.14
CA PRO A 98 -19.45 -9.64 -6.09
C PRO A 98 -18.05 -9.72 -5.44
N ALA A 99 -17.76 -8.84 -4.47
CA ALA A 99 -16.50 -8.86 -3.74
C ALA A 99 -16.30 -10.17 -2.94
N TYR A 100 -17.37 -10.72 -2.36
CA TYR A 100 -17.30 -11.99 -1.64
C TYR A 100 -16.84 -13.13 -2.54
N GLU A 101 -17.35 -13.21 -3.77
CA GLU A 101 -16.98 -14.25 -4.74
C GLU A 101 -15.47 -14.26 -5.04
N THR A 102 -14.80 -13.11 -4.96
CA THR A 102 -13.35 -13.01 -5.22
C THR A 102 -12.50 -13.42 -4.03
N VAL A 103 -13.02 -13.28 -2.79
CA VAL A 103 -12.21 -13.45 -1.56
C VAL A 103 -12.60 -14.65 -0.71
N LYS A 104 -13.75 -15.31 -0.96
CA LYS A 104 -14.29 -16.39 -0.11
C LYS A 104 -13.31 -17.57 0.10
N HIS A 105 -12.46 -17.85 -0.86
CA HIS A 105 -11.43 -18.89 -0.80
C HIS A 105 -10.02 -18.32 -0.59
N SER A 106 -9.89 -17.10 -0.05
CA SER A 106 -8.60 -16.51 0.35
C SER A 106 -8.24 -16.85 1.80
N ILE A 107 -6.94 -16.82 2.09
CA ILE A 107 -6.37 -17.05 3.41
C ILE A 107 -5.46 -15.89 3.76
N VAL A 108 -5.77 -15.21 4.86
CA VAL A 108 -4.90 -14.18 5.43
C VAL A 108 -3.86 -14.84 6.33
N ALA A 109 -2.58 -14.77 5.93
CA ALA A 109 -1.48 -15.38 6.65
C ALA A 109 -0.81 -14.42 7.66
N MET A 110 -0.97 -13.10 7.47
CA MET A 110 -0.34 -12.08 8.30
C MET A 110 -1.11 -10.76 8.28
N ARG A 111 -0.86 -9.93 9.28
CA ARG A 111 -1.34 -8.56 9.43
C ARG A 111 -0.18 -7.60 9.64
N GLY A 112 -0.43 -6.29 9.45
CA GLY A 112 0.58 -5.24 9.59
C GLY A 112 1.39 -4.99 8.34
N CYS A 113 2.07 -3.84 8.30
CA CYS A 113 2.95 -3.45 7.20
C CYS A 113 4.00 -2.44 7.68
N PHE A 114 5.27 -2.73 7.43
CA PHE A 114 6.37 -1.81 7.74
C PHE A 114 6.77 -0.90 6.56
N GLY A 115 5.95 -0.86 5.50
CA GLY A 115 6.23 -0.06 4.30
C GLY A 115 6.17 1.44 4.53
N GLY A 116 5.19 1.92 5.30
CA GLY A 116 5.06 3.33 5.65
C GLY A 116 4.75 4.25 4.47
N CYS A 117 4.08 3.75 3.42
CA CYS A 117 3.66 4.55 2.27
C CYS A 117 2.70 5.66 2.72
N THR A 118 2.92 6.90 2.28
CA THR A 118 2.19 8.07 2.80
C THR A 118 0.71 8.09 2.45
N PHE A 119 0.30 7.43 1.38
CA PHE A 119 -1.11 7.32 0.94
C PHE A 119 -1.88 6.19 1.62
N CYS A 120 -1.18 5.28 2.30
CA CYS A 120 -1.77 4.07 2.89
C CYS A 120 -1.90 4.23 4.40
N SER A 121 -2.99 3.74 4.97
CA SER A 121 -3.24 3.78 6.41
C SER A 121 -3.12 2.41 7.11
N ILE A 122 -2.62 1.38 6.42
CA ILE A 122 -2.47 0.04 7.01
C ILE A 122 -1.54 0.06 8.23
N THR A 123 -0.45 0.83 8.17
CA THR A 123 0.49 0.96 9.29
C THR A 123 -0.19 1.50 10.56
N GLU A 124 -1.17 2.40 10.41
CA GLU A 124 -1.92 3.01 11.50
C GLU A 124 -3.04 2.10 12.03
N HIS A 125 -3.64 1.28 11.15
CA HIS A 125 -4.79 0.43 11.51
C HIS A 125 -4.40 -0.98 11.93
N GLU A 126 -3.42 -1.58 11.29
CA GLU A 126 -2.95 -2.95 11.58
C GLU A 126 -1.60 -2.98 12.30
N GLY A 127 -0.93 -1.83 12.39
CA GLY A 127 0.39 -1.71 12.98
C GLY A 127 1.53 -1.90 11.98
N ARG A 128 2.73 -1.49 12.42
CA ARG A 128 3.97 -1.54 11.65
C ARG A 128 4.78 -2.83 11.84
N VAL A 129 4.45 -3.62 12.85
CA VAL A 129 5.09 -4.91 13.14
C VAL A 129 4.26 -6.01 12.51
N ILE A 130 4.91 -6.93 11.82
CA ILE A 130 4.21 -8.02 11.15
C ILE A 130 3.76 -9.06 12.18
N GLN A 131 2.47 -9.31 12.21
CA GLN A 131 1.80 -10.30 13.04
C GLN A 131 1.44 -11.50 12.14
N SER A 132 2.18 -12.59 12.26
CA SER A 132 2.04 -13.74 11.38
C SER A 132 1.42 -14.93 12.08
N ARG A 133 0.53 -15.61 11.38
CA ARG A 133 0.00 -16.92 11.79
C ARG A 133 1.04 -18.00 11.62
N SER A 134 0.90 -19.10 12.36
CA SER A 134 1.67 -20.31 12.08
C SER A 134 1.21 -20.99 10.78
N ALA A 135 2.10 -21.74 10.14
CA ALA A 135 1.72 -22.58 9.00
C ALA A 135 0.63 -23.59 9.39
N GLY A 136 0.63 -24.07 10.64
CA GLY A 136 -0.40 -24.97 11.17
C GLY A 136 -1.78 -24.35 11.17
N SER A 137 -1.92 -23.07 11.60
CA SER A 137 -3.17 -22.33 11.56
C SER A 137 -3.67 -22.11 10.12
N VAL A 138 -2.77 -21.71 9.20
CA VAL A 138 -3.10 -21.58 7.77
C VAL A 138 -3.64 -22.88 7.19
N LEU A 139 -3.02 -24.01 7.51
CA LEU A 139 -3.48 -25.34 7.04
C LEU A 139 -4.81 -25.77 7.69
N ARG A 140 -5.08 -25.41 8.94
CA ARG A 140 -6.39 -25.66 9.57
C ARG A 140 -7.50 -24.91 8.83
N GLU A 141 -7.29 -23.64 8.53
CA GLU A 141 -8.25 -22.84 7.76
C GLU A 141 -8.44 -23.38 6.34
N LEU A 142 -7.37 -23.76 5.66
CA LEU A 142 -7.45 -24.43 4.35
C LEU A 142 -8.37 -25.66 4.39
N ARG A 143 -8.24 -26.48 5.46
CA ARG A 143 -9.10 -27.67 5.62
C ARG A 143 -10.57 -27.30 5.83
N ALA A 144 -10.84 -26.15 6.46
CA ALA A 144 -12.21 -25.63 6.57
C ALA A 144 -12.74 -25.15 5.20
N ILE A 145 -11.94 -24.41 4.43
CA ILE A 145 -12.29 -23.97 3.06
C ILE A 145 -12.58 -25.17 2.16
N ARG A 146 -11.80 -26.23 2.24
CA ARG A 146 -11.99 -27.44 1.43
C ARG A 146 -13.33 -28.16 1.67
N ARG A 147 -14.01 -27.90 2.79
CA ARG A 147 -15.33 -28.43 3.10
C ARG A 147 -16.48 -27.60 2.53
N MET A 148 -16.18 -26.40 2.00
CA MET A 148 -17.19 -25.56 1.36
C MET A 148 -17.67 -26.24 0.07
N GLU A 149 -18.98 -26.24 -0.16
CA GLU A 149 -19.61 -26.93 -1.29
C GLU A 149 -19.13 -26.43 -2.66
N ASP A 150 -18.77 -25.15 -2.73
CA ASP A 150 -18.33 -24.48 -3.96
C ASP A 150 -16.80 -24.48 -4.15
N PHE A 151 -16.02 -25.06 -3.24
CA PHE A 151 -14.57 -25.16 -3.40
C PHE A 151 -14.21 -26.13 -4.53
N ARG A 152 -13.40 -25.67 -5.48
CA ARG A 152 -12.95 -26.44 -6.67
C ARG A 152 -11.45 -26.68 -6.73
N GLY A 153 -10.77 -26.48 -5.61
CA GLY A 153 -9.32 -26.72 -5.49
C GLY A 153 -8.44 -25.47 -5.65
N THR A 154 -9.01 -24.28 -5.72
CA THR A 154 -8.24 -23.06 -5.88
C THR A 154 -8.33 -22.19 -4.64
N ILE A 155 -7.17 -21.87 -4.04
CA ILE A 155 -7.01 -20.76 -3.10
C ILE A 155 -6.74 -19.52 -3.92
N THR A 156 -7.66 -18.56 -3.85
CA THR A 156 -7.63 -17.35 -4.69
C THR A 156 -6.56 -16.36 -4.25
N ASP A 157 -6.21 -16.37 -2.96
CA ASP A 157 -5.10 -15.60 -2.42
C ASP A 157 -4.58 -16.22 -1.12
N LEU A 158 -3.28 -16.33 -0.99
CA LEU A 158 -2.59 -16.62 0.25
C LEU A 158 -1.67 -15.45 0.59
N GLY A 159 -2.11 -14.55 1.46
CA GLY A 159 -1.40 -13.30 1.65
C GLY A 159 -1.81 -12.52 2.88
N GLY A 160 -1.88 -11.22 2.72
CA GLY A 160 -2.18 -10.22 3.74
C GLY A 160 -2.04 -8.84 3.12
N PRO A 161 -1.78 -7.77 3.90
CA PRO A 161 -1.56 -6.43 3.35
C PRO A 161 -0.47 -6.39 2.27
N THR A 162 0.53 -7.28 2.40
CA THR A 162 1.58 -7.53 1.40
C THR A 162 2.08 -8.96 1.57
N ALA A 163 1.87 -9.82 0.57
CA ALA A 163 2.07 -11.25 0.69
C ALA A 163 3.48 -11.66 1.15
N ASN A 164 4.52 -10.99 0.67
CA ASN A 164 5.91 -11.35 0.93
C ASN A 164 6.54 -10.69 2.18
N MET A 165 5.73 -10.16 3.09
CA MET A 165 6.20 -9.75 4.43
C MET A 165 5.99 -10.81 5.51
N TYR A 166 5.42 -11.96 5.17
CA TYR A 166 5.14 -13.03 6.12
C TYR A 166 6.38 -13.43 6.92
N LYS A 167 6.29 -13.32 8.26
CA LYS A 167 7.36 -13.57 9.24
C LYS A 167 8.62 -12.71 9.12
N MET A 168 8.59 -11.66 8.31
CA MET A 168 9.68 -10.68 8.30
C MET A 168 9.64 -9.82 9.57
N LYS A 169 10.81 -9.54 10.13
CA LYS A 169 10.96 -8.78 11.38
C LYS A 169 12.30 -8.07 11.46
N CYS A 170 12.45 -7.21 12.46
CA CYS A 170 13.75 -6.62 12.79
C CYS A 170 14.73 -7.69 13.29
N LYS A 171 16.04 -7.46 13.15
CA LYS A 171 17.11 -8.37 13.61
C LYS A 171 17.09 -8.59 15.12
N SER A 172 16.65 -7.61 15.89
CA SER A 172 16.51 -7.74 17.34
C SER A 172 15.32 -6.93 17.85
N GLU A 173 14.68 -7.45 18.87
CA GLU A 173 13.59 -6.78 19.59
C GLU A 173 14.05 -5.47 20.25
N GLU A 174 15.29 -5.42 20.77
CA GLU A 174 15.84 -4.21 21.36
C GLU A 174 15.95 -3.08 20.32
N ILE A 175 16.40 -3.37 19.10
CA ILE A 175 16.45 -2.39 18.01
C ILE A 175 15.05 -1.97 17.62
N GLU A 176 14.11 -2.92 17.50
CA GLU A 176 12.73 -2.64 17.11
C GLU A 176 12.03 -1.75 18.12
N THR A 177 12.15 -2.08 19.42
CA THR A 177 11.56 -1.32 20.53
C THR A 177 12.02 0.13 20.55
N LYS A 178 13.28 0.41 20.23
CA LYS A 178 13.86 1.78 20.22
C LYS A 178 13.70 2.50 18.89
N CYS A 179 13.21 1.83 17.84
CA CYS A 179 13.19 2.36 16.48
C CYS A 179 12.17 3.48 16.30
N ARG A 180 12.60 4.61 15.71
CA ARG A 180 11.75 5.77 15.36
C ARG A 180 11.64 5.97 13.83
N ARG A 181 12.11 5.02 13.01
CA ARG A 181 11.95 5.10 11.55
C ARG A 181 10.48 4.96 11.18
N LEU A 182 10.03 5.76 10.22
CA LEU A 182 8.65 5.71 9.71
C LEU A 182 8.44 4.62 8.64
N SER A 183 9.53 4.15 8.03
CA SER A 183 9.51 3.08 7.04
C SER A 183 10.74 2.19 7.20
N CYS A 184 10.57 0.88 7.04
CA CYS A 184 11.68 -0.06 6.92
C CYS A 184 12.19 -0.22 5.48
N LEU A 185 11.51 0.41 4.51
CA LEU A 185 11.76 0.22 3.08
C LEU A 185 12.16 1.50 2.34
N HIS A 186 11.93 2.68 2.94
CA HIS A 186 12.23 3.97 2.32
C HIS A 186 13.19 4.81 3.19
N PRO A 187 14.16 5.52 2.59
CA PRO A 187 14.51 5.54 1.16
C PRO A 187 15.11 4.22 0.66
N ASP A 188 15.70 3.44 1.54
CA ASP A 188 16.26 2.13 1.28
C ASP A 188 15.83 1.12 2.33
N VAL A 189 15.90 -0.18 1.96
CA VAL A 189 15.62 -1.29 2.87
C VAL A 189 16.53 -1.19 4.09
N CYS A 190 15.92 -1.13 5.27
CA CYS A 190 16.64 -0.99 6.53
C CYS A 190 17.65 -2.14 6.72
N PRO A 191 18.92 -1.85 7.04
CA PRO A 191 19.93 -2.90 7.24
C PRO A 191 19.63 -3.81 8.44
N ASN A 192 18.72 -3.39 9.33
CA ASN A 192 18.26 -4.19 10.46
C ASN A 192 17.01 -5.01 10.16
N LEU A 193 16.42 -4.91 8.97
CA LEU A 193 15.30 -5.74 8.55
C LEU A 193 15.82 -7.10 8.06
N VAL A 194 15.27 -8.18 8.59
CA VAL A 194 15.49 -9.54 8.05
C VAL A 194 14.52 -9.72 6.89
N THR A 195 15.07 -9.87 5.68
CA THR A 195 14.30 -10.00 4.43
C THR A 195 14.25 -11.44 3.92
N ASP A 196 14.23 -12.42 4.83
CA ASP A 196 14.18 -13.84 4.49
C ASP A 196 12.79 -14.23 3.97
N HIS A 197 12.71 -14.72 2.74
CA HIS A 197 11.48 -15.23 2.12
C HIS A 197 11.30 -16.75 2.33
N GLY A 198 12.22 -17.45 2.97
CA GLY A 198 12.10 -18.89 3.27
C GLY A 198 10.77 -19.26 3.93
N PRO A 199 10.32 -18.54 4.98
CA PRO A 199 9.05 -18.84 5.64
C PRO A 199 7.82 -18.72 4.74
N VAL A 200 7.74 -17.73 3.86
CA VAL A 200 6.60 -17.58 2.93
C VAL A 200 6.65 -18.65 1.84
N ILE A 201 7.81 -18.98 1.31
CA ILE A 201 7.99 -20.07 0.34
C ILE A 201 7.55 -21.41 0.97
N ASP A 202 7.94 -21.68 2.22
CA ASP A 202 7.55 -22.89 2.93
C ASP A 202 6.02 -23.00 3.12
N VAL A 203 5.36 -21.95 3.60
CA VAL A 203 3.92 -22.00 3.81
C VAL A 203 3.16 -22.14 2.48
N MET A 204 3.60 -21.46 1.42
CA MET A 204 3.03 -21.61 0.08
C MET A 204 3.16 -23.05 -0.44
N ALA A 205 4.34 -23.67 -0.26
CA ALA A 205 4.60 -25.05 -0.66
C ALA A 205 3.73 -26.04 0.12
N ARG A 206 3.57 -25.86 1.43
CA ARG A 206 2.71 -26.70 2.29
C ARG A 206 1.23 -26.60 1.90
N VAL A 207 0.73 -25.40 1.66
CA VAL A 207 -0.66 -25.18 1.23
C VAL A 207 -0.92 -25.86 -0.12
N ARG A 208 0.04 -25.77 -1.05
CA ARG A 208 -0.04 -26.42 -2.36
C ARG A 208 0.00 -27.94 -2.27
N ALA A 209 0.72 -28.49 -1.31
CA ALA A 209 0.86 -29.94 -1.13
C ALA A 209 -0.38 -30.61 -0.49
N GLU A 210 -1.31 -29.84 0.07
CA GLU A 210 -2.52 -30.39 0.70
C GLU A 210 -3.44 -31.06 -0.34
N GLN A 211 -3.94 -32.24 0.01
CA GLN A 211 -4.82 -33.00 -0.87
C GLN A 211 -6.05 -32.18 -1.30
N GLY A 212 -6.39 -32.20 -2.59
CA GLY A 212 -7.54 -31.47 -3.14
C GLY A 212 -7.27 -30.01 -3.48
N VAL A 213 -6.06 -29.50 -3.22
CA VAL A 213 -5.60 -28.21 -3.70
C VAL A 213 -4.97 -28.37 -5.09
N LYS A 214 -5.41 -27.58 -6.03
CA LYS A 214 -4.89 -27.54 -7.41
C LYS A 214 -4.04 -26.29 -7.65
N ASN A 215 -4.53 -25.15 -7.15
CA ASN A 215 -3.89 -23.85 -7.33
C ASN A 215 -3.86 -23.09 -6.00
N VAL A 216 -2.77 -22.36 -5.79
CA VAL A 216 -2.62 -21.40 -4.70
C VAL A 216 -2.06 -20.14 -5.31
N PHE A 217 -2.86 -19.08 -5.39
CA PHE A 217 -2.45 -17.83 -5.98
C PHE A 217 -2.02 -16.81 -4.92
N ILE A 218 -1.21 -15.86 -5.35
CA ILE A 218 -0.83 -14.65 -4.62
C ILE A 218 -1.45 -13.49 -5.40
N ALA A 219 -2.52 -12.92 -4.85
CA ALA A 219 -3.27 -11.82 -5.46
C ALA A 219 -3.19 -10.51 -4.65
N SER A 220 -2.87 -10.59 -3.38
CA SER A 220 -2.80 -9.45 -2.45
C SER A 220 -1.60 -8.51 -2.65
N GLY A 221 -0.93 -8.60 -3.79
CA GLY A 221 0.19 -7.73 -4.13
C GLY A 221 1.52 -8.16 -3.50
N VAL A 222 2.59 -7.87 -4.21
CA VAL A 222 3.96 -8.21 -3.84
C VAL A 222 4.79 -6.93 -3.72
N ARG A 223 5.54 -6.80 -2.63
CA ARG A 223 6.58 -5.77 -2.53
C ARG A 223 7.77 -6.19 -3.38
N TYR A 224 7.83 -5.60 -4.56
CA TYR A 224 8.86 -5.92 -5.56
C TYR A 224 10.27 -5.56 -5.07
N ASP A 225 10.41 -4.50 -4.26
CA ASP A 225 11.67 -4.06 -3.64
C ASP A 225 12.21 -5.04 -2.57
N LEU A 226 11.36 -5.90 -2.02
CA LEU A 226 11.77 -7.04 -1.21
C LEU A 226 11.98 -8.29 -2.08
N ALA A 227 11.09 -8.53 -3.03
CA ALA A 227 11.13 -9.71 -3.90
C ALA A 227 12.39 -9.73 -4.79
N GLU A 228 12.87 -8.57 -5.29
CA GLU A 228 14.11 -8.48 -6.07
C GLU A 228 15.34 -9.02 -5.31
N ARG A 229 15.25 -9.13 -3.98
CA ARG A 229 16.31 -9.63 -3.11
C ARG A 229 16.27 -11.15 -2.91
N SER A 230 15.27 -11.82 -3.45
CA SER A 230 15.08 -13.27 -3.32
C SER A 230 14.68 -13.91 -4.66
N PRO A 231 15.64 -14.27 -5.50
CA PRO A 231 15.37 -14.96 -6.76
C PRO A 231 14.54 -16.24 -6.57
N GLU A 232 14.73 -16.94 -5.46
CA GLU A 232 14.00 -18.17 -5.11
C GLU A 232 12.51 -17.88 -4.92
N TYR A 233 12.17 -16.75 -4.30
CA TYR A 233 10.78 -16.34 -4.13
C TYR A 233 10.14 -15.99 -5.47
N VAL A 234 10.83 -15.23 -6.32
CA VAL A 234 10.34 -14.87 -7.66
C VAL A 234 10.14 -16.12 -8.52
N THR A 235 11.07 -17.08 -8.45
CA THR A 235 10.95 -18.38 -9.12
C THR A 235 9.73 -19.16 -8.62
N ALA A 236 9.52 -19.24 -7.30
CA ALA A 236 8.38 -19.92 -6.72
C ALA A 236 7.04 -19.27 -7.14
N LEU A 237 6.99 -17.94 -7.17
CA LEU A 237 5.84 -17.19 -7.69
C LEU A 237 5.51 -17.58 -9.13
N ALA A 238 6.48 -17.45 -10.03
CA ALA A 238 6.29 -17.74 -11.45
C ALA A 238 5.88 -19.21 -11.69
N GLN A 239 6.57 -20.14 -11.04
CA GLN A 239 6.31 -21.56 -11.23
C GLN A 239 4.96 -22.02 -10.68
N HIS A 240 4.47 -21.44 -9.58
CA HIS A 240 3.38 -22.06 -8.82
C HIS A 240 2.25 -21.15 -8.39
N HIS A 241 2.49 -19.83 -8.27
CA HIS A 241 1.58 -18.94 -7.54
C HIS A 241 1.01 -17.78 -8.35
N VAL A 242 1.33 -17.72 -9.63
CA VAL A 242 0.77 -16.75 -10.58
C VAL A 242 0.07 -17.49 -11.71
N GLY A 243 -1.22 -17.19 -11.91
CA GLY A 243 -2.04 -17.83 -12.93
C GLY A 243 -1.89 -17.25 -14.33
N GLY A 244 -1.36 -16.05 -14.47
CA GLY A 244 -1.20 -15.32 -15.74
C GLY A 244 -0.90 -13.85 -15.51
N GLN A 245 -1.38 -13.29 -14.42
CA GLN A 245 -1.18 -11.89 -14.08
C GLN A 245 -0.71 -11.74 -12.63
N LEU A 246 0.33 -10.93 -12.41
CA LEU A 246 0.83 -10.59 -11.10
C LEU A 246 0.65 -9.09 -10.87
N SER A 247 -0.13 -8.73 -9.86
CA SER A 247 -0.33 -7.34 -9.45
C SER A 247 0.90 -6.83 -8.68
N VAL A 248 1.43 -5.71 -9.14
CA VAL A 248 2.53 -4.99 -8.47
C VAL A 248 2.23 -3.50 -8.48
N ALA A 249 2.71 -2.79 -7.50
CA ALA A 249 2.34 -1.41 -7.26
C ALA A 249 3.57 -0.47 -7.25
N PRO A 250 4.15 -0.10 -8.42
CA PRO A 250 5.17 0.94 -8.50
C PRO A 250 4.64 2.33 -8.12
N GLU A 251 3.37 2.61 -8.36
CA GLU A 251 2.58 3.80 -8.08
C GLU A 251 2.92 5.01 -8.97
N HIS A 252 4.18 5.25 -9.27
CA HIS A 252 4.66 6.33 -10.14
C HIS A 252 6.06 6.02 -10.70
N SER A 253 6.54 6.83 -11.66
CA SER A 253 7.92 6.76 -12.18
C SER A 253 8.79 7.94 -11.76
N SER A 254 8.19 9.12 -11.45
CA SER A 254 8.94 10.30 -11.01
C SER A 254 9.58 10.09 -9.64
N PRO A 255 10.93 10.24 -9.50
CA PRO A 255 11.60 10.10 -8.21
C PRO A 255 11.07 11.04 -7.14
N ARG A 256 10.71 12.28 -7.52
CA ARG A 256 10.16 13.27 -6.62
C ARG A 256 8.80 12.86 -6.04
N VAL A 257 7.94 12.27 -6.87
CA VAL A 257 6.63 11.79 -6.45
C VAL A 257 6.76 10.51 -5.60
N LEU A 258 7.63 9.59 -6.00
CA LEU A 258 7.93 8.37 -5.25
C LEU A 258 8.50 8.67 -3.86
N ASP A 259 9.35 9.70 -3.73
CA ASP A 259 9.85 10.15 -2.43
C ASP A 259 8.71 10.65 -1.53
N LYS A 260 7.80 11.48 -2.06
CA LYS A 260 6.59 11.92 -1.32
C LYS A 260 5.65 10.75 -0.96
N MET A 261 5.59 9.72 -1.78
CA MET A 261 4.84 8.48 -1.51
C MET A 261 5.55 7.54 -0.51
N LYS A 262 6.83 7.77 -0.23
CA LYS A 262 7.75 6.82 0.46
C LYS A 262 7.77 5.45 -0.23
N LYS A 263 7.85 5.48 -1.55
CA LYS A 263 8.04 4.31 -2.40
C LYS A 263 9.49 4.25 -2.89
N PRO A 264 10.02 3.07 -3.19
CA PRO A 264 11.33 2.94 -3.83
C PRO A 264 11.33 3.53 -5.24
N GLY A 265 12.52 3.84 -5.75
CA GLY A 265 12.69 4.29 -7.14
C GLY A 265 12.19 3.25 -8.16
N ILE A 266 11.78 3.72 -9.33
CA ILE A 266 11.18 2.89 -10.39
C ILE A 266 12.15 1.80 -10.89
N GLU A 267 13.46 2.03 -10.82
CA GLU A 267 14.49 1.07 -11.21
C GLU A 267 14.45 -0.26 -10.44
N LYS A 268 13.90 -0.25 -9.22
CA LYS A 268 13.68 -1.49 -8.45
C LYS A 268 12.53 -2.30 -9.03
N PHE A 269 11.49 -1.62 -9.50
CA PHE A 269 10.39 -2.29 -10.21
C PHE A 269 10.87 -2.88 -11.53
N GLU A 270 11.68 -2.15 -12.29
CA GLU A 270 12.23 -2.61 -13.58
C GLU A 270 13.07 -3.87 -13.40
N ARG A 271 13.97 -3.91 -12.39
CA ARG A 271 14.74 -5.12 -12.06
C ARG A 271 13.87 -6.30 -11.66
N PHE A 272 12.87 -6.06 -10.80
CA PHE A 272 11.92 -7.12 -10.43
C PHE A 272 11.18 -7.67 -11.65
N ARG A 273 10.71 -6.81 -12.54
CA ARG A 273 10.03 -7.19 -13.79
C ARG A 273 10.91 -8.08 -14.67
N GLU A 274 12.17 -7.73 -14.84
CA GLU A 274 13.13 -8.54 -15.59
C GLU A 274 13.30 -9.94 -14.96
N MET A 275 13.49 -9.99 -13.64
CA MET A 275 13.60 -11.26 -12.90
C MET A 275 12.32 -12.10 -13.04
N PHE A 276 11.14 -11.50 -12.91
CA PHE A 276 9.87 -12.21 -13.04
C PHE A 276 9.64 -12.71 -14.47
N SER A 277 9.98 -11.90 -15.48
CA SER A 277 9.90 -12.30 -16.90
C SER A 277 10.81 -13.49 -17.19
N CYS A 278 12.06 -13.48 -16.71
CA CYS A 278 12.98 -14.61 -16.86
C CYS A 278 12.43 -15.87 -16.17
N ALA A 279 12.00 -15.76 -14.92
CA ALA A 279 11.44 -16.89 -14.17
C ALA A 279 10.16 -17.47 -14.83
N SER A 280 9.32 -16.62 -15.40
CA SER A 280 8.11 -17.04 -16.15
C SER A 280 8.47 -17.81 -17.41
N LYS A 281 9.46 -17.36 -18.18
CA LYS A 281 9.97 -18.05 -19.36
C LYS A 281 10.59 -19.41 -19.01
N GLU A 282 11.40 -19.47 -17.95
CA GLU A 282 11.98 -20.71 -17.44
C GLU A 282 10.91 -21.71 -16.97
N ALA A 283 9.81 -21.18 -16.39
CA ALA A 283 8.65 -22.00 -16.02
C ALA A 283 7.79 -22.44 -17.21
N GLY A 284 8.10 -22.00 -18.44
CA GLY A 284 7.31 -22.30 -19.64
C GLY A 284 5.92 -21.65 -19.62
N LYS A 285 5.75 -20.51 -18.95
CA LYS A 285 4.46 -19.85 -18.77
C LYS A 285 4.43 -18.48 -19.43
N GLU A 286 3.26 -18.11 -19.92
CA GLU A 286 2.93 -16.78 -20.40
C GLU A 286 2.31 -16.00 -19.25
N GLN A 287 3.10 -15.16 -18.59
CA GLN A 287 2.69 -14.37 -17.42
C GLN A 287 3.10 -12.91 -17.58
N TYR A 288 2.29 -12.02 -17.03
CA TYR A 288 2.47 -10.58 -17.16
C TYR A 288 2.39 -9.91 -15.78
N ASP A 289 3.23 -8.92 -15.58
CA ASP A 289 3.07 -7.98 -14.48
C ASP A 289 1.99 -6.94 -14.84
N ILE A 290 1.14 -6.65 -13.89
CA ILE A 290 0.10 -5.63 -13.99
C ILE A 290 0.42 -4.52 -13.00
N PRO A 291 1.10 -3.45 -13.48
CA PRO A 291 1.50 -2.36 -12.60
C PRO A 291 0.33 -1.44 -12.28
N TYR A 292 0.22 -1.08 -11.00
CA TYR A 292 -0.72 -0.08 -10.51
C TYR A 292 -0.05 1.28 -10.38
N PHE A 293 -0.76 2.33 -10.83
CA PHE A 293 -0.33 3.71 -10.75
C PHE A 293 -1.40 4.59 -10.12
N ILE A 294 -0.97 5.62 -9.38
CA ILE A 294 -1.85 6.58 -8.71
C ILE A 294 -1.71 7.94 -9.38
N SER A 295 -2.84 8.51 -9.86
CA SER A 295 -2.92 9.91 -10.30
C SER A 295 -3.33 10.82 -9.15
N GLY A 296 -2.89 12.07 -9.17
CA GLY A 296 -3.34 13.10 -8.23
C GLY A 296 -2.82 12.95 -6.81
N HIS A 297 -1.77 12.16 -6.58
CA HIS A 297 -1.11 12.12 -5.27
C HIS A 297 -0.52 13.50 -4.92
N PRO A 298 -0.61 13.95 -3.65
CA PRO A 298 0.07 15.17 -3.24
C PRO A 298 1.54 15.17 -3.62
N GLY A 299 2.01 16.28 -4.19
CA GLY A 299 3.34 16.41 -4.77
C GLY A 299 3.45 16.04 -6.25
N CYS A 300 2.42 15.42 -6.85
CA CYS A 300 2.42 15.05 -8.26
C CYS A 300 1.82 16.19 -9.12
N THR A 301 2.64 16.78 -9.99
CA THR A 301 2.23 17.82 -10.94
C THR A 301 1.76 17.22 -12.26
N LEU A 302 1.31 18.08 -13.16
CA LEU A 302 0.92 17.64 -14.50
C LEU A 302 2.13 17.18 -15.32
N GLU A 303 3.28 17.82 -15.14
CA GLU A 303 4.56 17.41 -15.75
C GLU A 303 4.99 16.02 -15.32
N ASP A 304 4.90 15.70 -14.01
CA ASP A 304 5.20 14.34 -13.52
C ASP A 304 4.31 13.28 -14.18
N MET A 305 3.03 13.61 -14.39
CA MET A 305 2.10 12.70 -15.06
C MET A 305 2.40 12.53 -16.55
N ILE A 306 2.90 13.58 -17.22
CA ILE A 306 3.37 13.50 -18.61
C ILE A 306 4.60 12.61 -18.70
N ASP A 307 5.56 12.77 -17.79
CA ASP A 307 6.74 11.91 -17.72
C ASP A 307 6.38 10.46 -17.46
N LEU A 308 5.40 10.21 -16.58
CA LEU A 308 4.86 8.87 -16.35
C LEU A 308 4.19 8.31 -17.61
N ALA A 309 3.41 9.11 -18.34
CA ALA A 309 2.78 8.66 -19.58
C ALA A 309 3.81 8.31 -20.66
N LEU A 310 4.90 9.09 -20.75
CA LEU A 310 6.01 8.81 -21.64
C LEU A 310 6.75 7.51 -21.26
N TRP A 311 6.99 7.31 -19.98
CA TRP A 311 7.57 6.07 -19.47
C TRP A 311 6.66 4.85 -19.75
N LEU A 312 5.36 4.95 -19.49
CA LEU A 312 4.38 3.91 -19.80
C LEU A 312 4.40 3.55 -21.30
N LYS A 313 4.49 4.56 -22.15
CA LYS A 313 4.56 4.36 -23.60
C LYS A 313 5.86 3.68 -24.01
N ALA A 314 7.01 4.10 -23.48
CA ALA A 314 8.31 3.52 -23.76
C ALA A 314 8.37 2.04 -23.36
N GLU A 315 7.78 1.70 -22.22
CA GLU A 315 7.70 0.35 -21.67
C GLU A 315 6.57 -0.51 -22.26
N GLY A 316 5.73 0.08 -23.14
CA GLY A 316 4.63 -0.62 -23.81
C GLY A 316 3.41 -0.87 -22.94
N TYR A 317 3.33 -0.26 -21.75
CA TYR A 317 2.19 -0.42 -20.86
C TYR A 317 0.95 0.37 -21.33
N ARG A 318 -0.19 -0.29 -21.26
CA ARG A 318 -1.52 0.28 -21.50
C ARG A 318 -2.43 0.01 -20.31
N PRO A 319 -2.28 0.74 -19.20
CA PRO A 319 -3.08 0.51 -18.00
C PRO A 319 -4.58 0.59 -18.33
N ARG A 320 -5.35 -0.38 -17.85
CA ARG A 320 -6.82 -0.36 -17.97
C ARG A 320 -7.49 0.06 -16.69
N GLN A 321 -6.85 -0.21 -15.56
CA GLN A 321 -7.27 0.24 -14.25
C GLN A 321 -6.26 1.24 -13.73
N VAL A 322 -6.71 2.44 -13.42
CA VAL A 322 -5.92 3.52 -12.85
C VAL A 322 -6.67 4.06 -11.63
N GLN A 323 -5.92 4.37 -10.59
CA GLN A 323 -6.48 4.88 -9.36
C GLN A 323 -6.22 6.37 -9.22
N ASP A 324 -7.26 7.12 -8.86
CA ASP A 324 -7.08 8.48 -8.39
C ASP A 324 -6.71 8.42 -6.90
N PHE A 325 -5.86 9.33 -6.45
CA PHE A 325 -5.63 9.48 -5.03
C PHE A 325 -6.93 9.79 -4.30
N ILE A 326 -7.27 8.96 -3.35
CA ILE A 326 -8.42 9.14 -2.46
C ILE A 326 -7.88 9.33 -1.05
N PRO A 327 -8.18 10.47 -0.39
CA PRO A 327 -7.77 10.68 0.99
C PRO A 327 -8.35 9.59 1.90
N THR A 328 -7.48 8.91 2.63
CA THR A 328 -7.86 7.91 3.64
C THR A 328 -7.56 8.45 5.05
N PRO A 329 -8.39 8.15 6.05
CA PRO A 329 -8.15 8.58 7.41
C PRO A 329 -6.75 8.17 7.90
N MET A 330 -6.08 9.05 8.65
CA MET A 330 -4.77 8.86 9.26
C MET A 330 -3.57 8.82 8.28
N SER A 331 -3.77 8.76 6.97
CA SER A 331 -2.64 8.78 6.03
C SER A 331 -2.02 10.17 5.91
N ILE A 332 -0.70 10.23 5.79
CA ILE A 332 0.05 11.48 5.64
C ILE A 332 -0.32 12.20 4.34
N ALA A 333 -0.52 11.46 3.25
CA ALA A 333 -0.94 12.08 2.01
C ALA A 333 -2.31 12.76 2.12
N SER A 334 -3.22 12.26 2.97
CA SER A 334 -4.48 12.97 3.26
C SER A 334 -4.24 14.30 3.98
N ALA A 335 -3.29 14.34 4.90
CA ALA A 335 -2.88 15.58 5.55
C ALA A 335 -2.24 16.55 4.55
N MET A 336 -1.34 16.09 3.68
CA MET A 336 -0.77 16.91 2.60
C MET A 336 -1.87 17.47 1.69
N TYR A 337 -2.80 16.61 1.28
CA TYR A 337 -3.93 16.99 0.41
C TYR A 337 -4.80 18.08 1.04
N TRP A 338 -5.14 17.93 2.31
CA TRP A 338 -5.99 18.88 3.02
C TRP A 338 -5.27 20.21 3.31
N THR A 339 -4.05 20.11 3.85
CA THR A 339 -3.32 21.29 4.33
C THR A 339 -2.60 22.04 3.20
N GLY A 340 -2.10 21.33 2.19
CA GLY A 340 -1.14 21.86 1.22
C GLY A 340 0.27 21.94 1.78
N LEU A 341 0.53 21.26 2.92
CA LEU A 341 1.83 21.21 3.58
C LEU A 341 2.27 19.76 3.72
N ASP A 342 3.57 19.50 3.59
CA ASP A 342 4.16 18.24 4.01
C ASP A 342 4.29 18.24 5.55
N PRO A 343 3.60 17.34 6.27
CA PRO A 343 3.65 17.33 7.73
C PRO A 343 5.05 17.13 8.33
N PHE A 344 5.98 16.53 7.57
CA PHE A 344 7.34 16.27 8.08
C PHE A 344 8.28 17.47 7.92
N THR A 345 8.20 18.19 6.81
CA THR A 345 9.06 19.33 6.50
C THR A 345 8.38 20.68 6.75
N MET A 346 7.04 20.69 6.79
CA MET A 346 6.19 21.90 6.80
C MET A 346 6.33 22.77 5.55
N GLU A 347 6.91 22.23 4.49
CA GLU A 347 6.99 22.88 3.19
C GLU A 347 5.67 22.75 2.41
N GLU A 348 5.40 23.70 1.55
CA GLU A 348 4.26 23.66 0.65
C GLU A 348 4.32 22.45 -0.27
N THR A 349 3.18 21.77 -0.39
CA THR A 349 3.01 20.60 -1.24
C THR A 349 1.82 20.80 -2.16
N TYR A 350 2.09 20.85 -3.45
CA TYR A 350 1.06 20.90 -4.48
C TYR A 350 0.11 19.70 -4.39
N SER A 351 -1.15 19.91 -4.67
CA SER A 351 -2.16 18.86 -4.79
C SER A 351 -3.22 19.23 -5.82
N ALA A 352 -3.48 18.36 -6.76
CA ALA A 352 -4.58 18.50 -7.71
C ALA A 352 -5.93 18.45 -6.97
N ARG A 353 -6.61 19.58 -6.82
CA ARG A 353 -7.87 19.69 -6.06
C ARG A 353 -9.09 19.85 -6.96
N GLY A 354 -8.92 20.48 -8.12
CA GLY A 354 -9.96 20.69 -9.09
C GLY A 354 -10.37 19.38 -9.79
N LEU A 355 -11.68 19.16 -9.99
CA LEU A 355 -12.15 17.99 -10.73
C LEU A 355 -11.56 17.91 -12.14
N ARG A 356 -11.38 19.07 -12.81
CA ARG A 356 -10.78 19.11 -14.15
C ARG A 356 -9.33 18.67 -14.12
N GLU A 357 -8.56 19.21 -13.20
CA GLU A 357 -7.16 18.90 -13.01
C GLU A 357 -6.92 17.40 -12.72
N LYS A 358 -7.70 16.80 -11.81
CA LYS A 358 -7.68 15.36 -11.55
C LYS A 358 -7.97 14.54 -12.80
N LYS A 359 -8.98 14.96 -13.58
CA LYS A 359 -9.32 14.28 -14.84
C LYS A 359 -8.19 14.36 -15.87
N LEU A 360 -7.51 15.50 -15.97
CA LEU A 360 -6.35 15.65 -16.87
C LEU A 360 -5.19 14.73 -16.46
N GLN A 361 -4.84 14.69 -15.17
CA GLN A 361 -3.81 13.78 -14.66
C GLN A 361 -4.18 12.32 -14.93
N LYS A 362 -5.42 11.93 -14.67
CA LYS A 362 -5.90 10.56 -14.93
C LYS A 362 -5.87 10.19 -16.42
N ALA A 363 -6.26 11.11 -17.28
CA ALA A 363 -6.25 10.89 -18.73
C ALA A 363 -4.86 10.55 -19.27
N LEU A 364 -3.80 11.13 -18.69
CA LEU A 364 -2.41 10.83 -19.05
C LEU A 364 -2.03 9.37 -18.77
N LEU A 365 -2.58 8.73 -17.73
CA LEU A 365 -2.40 7.29 -17.51
C LEU A 365 -3.11 6.43 -18.59
N LEU A 366 -4.14 6.99 -19.20
CA LEU A 366 -4.95 6.34 -20.22
C LEU A 366 -4.66 6.90 -21.63
N TYR A 367 -3.45 7.44 -21.86
CA TYR A 367 -2.99 8.09 -23.09
C TYR A 367 -3.29 7.28 -24.37
N TRP A 368 -3.32 5.97 -24.25
CA TRP A 368 -3.55 5.04 -25.34
C TRP A 368 -5.03 4.91 -25.76
N SER A 369 -5.97 5.39 -24.93
CA SER A 369 -7.42 5.34 -25.21
C SER A 369 -7.86 6.55 -26.00
N GLU A 370 -8.50 6.33 -27.15
CA GLU A 370 -9.00 7.40 -28.04
C GLU A 370 -9.99 8.33 -27.33
N GLU A 371 -10.79 7.78 -26.41
CA GLU A 371 -11.76 8.55 -25.60
C GLU A 371 -11.07 9.60 -24.73
N GLN A 372 -9.82 9.35 -24.33
CA GLN A 372 -9.07 10.25 -23.45
C GLN A 372 -8.23 11.28 -24.22
N TRP A 373 -8.02 11.11 -25.53
CA TRP A 373 -7.17 11.99 -26.34
C TRP A 373 -7.50 13.48 -26.24
N PRO A 374 -8.80 13.92 -26.22
CA PRO A 374 -9.09 15.34 -26.03
C PRO A 374 -8.53 15.90 -24.71
N MET A 375 -8.66 15.14 -23.62
CA MET A 375 -8.14 15.54 -22.32
C MET A 375 -6.62 15.45 -22.23
N VAL A 376 -6.01 14.48 -22.90
CA VAL A 376 -4.54 14.37 -22.97
C VAL A 376 -3.97 15.56 -23.75
N ARG A 377 -4.59 15.98 -24.87
CA ARG A 377 -4.17 17.19 -25.60
C ARG A 377 -4.25 18.43 -24.73
N GLU A 378 -5.38 18.64 -24.05
CA GLU A 378 -5.55 19.75 -23.11
C GLU A 378 -4.47 19.73 -22.02
N ALA A 379 -4.18 18.57 -21.45
CA ALA A 379 -3.13 18.41 -20.42
C ALA A 379 -1.75 18.82 -20.98
N LEU A 380 -1.43 18.39 -22.19
CA LEU A 380 -0.17 18.70 -22.86
C LEU A 380 -0.05 20.20 -23.21
N GLU A 381 -1.13 20.82 -23.67
CA GLU A 381 -1.18 22.25 -23.94
C GLU A 381 -1.01 23.07 -22.67
N GLN A 382 -1.73 22.72 -21.58
CA GLN A 382 -1.59 23.39 -20.28
C GLN A 382 -0.18 23.28 -19.70
N ALA A 383 0.49 22.17 -19.92
CA ALA A 383 1.88 21.95 -19.49
C ALA A 383 2.92 22.55 -20.46
N GLY A 384 2.50 23.21 -21.56
CA GLY A 384 3.42 23.75 -22.56
C GLY A 384 4.18 22.67 -23.36
N ARG A 385 3.60 21.47 -23.52
CA ARG A 385 4.17 20.32 -24.22
C ARG A 385 3.40 19.94 -25.51
N PRO A 386 3.07 20.90 -26.40
CA PRO A 386 2.41 20.60 -27.67
C PRO A 386 3.28 19.74 -28.60
N ASP A 387 4.59 19.69 -28.36
CA ASP A 387 5.54 18.81 -29.04
C ASP A 387 5.18 17.31 -28.95
N LEU A 388 4.42 16.93 -27.91
CA LEU A 388 3.95 15.57 -27.70
C LEU A 388 2.57 15.28 -28.38
N ILE A 389 2.01 16.25 -29.10
CA ILE A 389 0.81 16.08 -29.91
C ILE A 389 1.24 15.89 -31.39
N GLY A 390 1.06 14.70 -31.91
CA GLY A 390 1.51 14.42 -33.28
C GLY A 390 1.40 12.94 -33.63
N ARG A 391 1.95 12.56 -34.79
CA ARG A 391 1.99 11.19 -35.28
C ARG A 391 3.36 10.53 -35.12
N GLY A 392 4.32 11.26 -34.59
CA GLY A 392 5.68 10.76 -34.37
C GLY A 392 5.75 9.74 -33.24
N ALA A 393 6.77 8.91 -33.21
CA ALA A 393 6.97 7.90 -32.18
C ALA A 393 7.06 8.49 -30.75
N ALA A 394 7.57 9.71 -30.62
CA ALA A 394 7.67 10.41 -29.35
C ALA A 394 6.34 11.03 -28.87
N CYS A 395 5.35 11.23 -29.76
CA CYS A 395 4.09 11.88 -29.40
C CYS A 395 3.17 10.94 -28.62
N LEU A 396 2.47 11.45 -27.61
CA LEU A 396 1.50 10.68 -26.80
C LEU A 396 0.18 10.46 -27.54
N VAL A 397 -0.32 11.48 -28.22
CA VAL A 397 -1.62 11.47 -28.89
C VAL A 397 -1.55 12.15 -30.27
N PRO A 398 -2.41 11.74 -31.23
CA PRO A 398 -2.51 12.40 -32.52
C PRO A 398 -3.10 13.81 -32.39
N PRO A 399 -2.85 14.69 -33.37
CA PRO A 399 -3.54 15.98 -33.45
C PRO A 399 -5.04 15.78 -33.63
N GLU A 400 -5.81 16.82 -33.30
CA GLU A 400 -7.25 16.82 -33.53
C GLU A 400 -7.55 16.64 -35.03
N ARG A 401 -8.49 15.76 -35.36
CA ARG A 401 -8.95 15.62 -36.75
C ARG A 401 -9.83 16.83 -37.06
N HIS A 402 -9.30 17.81 -37.75
CA HIS A 402 -10.16 18.76 -38.45
C HIS A 402 -10.82 18.00 -39.61
N PHE A 403 -12.07 17.58 -39.44
CA PHE A 403 -12.90 17.28 -40.58
C PHE A 403 -13.10 18.63 -41.29
N GLY A 404 -12.37 18.81 -42.40
CA GLY A 404 -12.56 19.99 -43.26
C GLY A 404 -14.03 20.09 -43.62
N ALA A 405 -14.53 21.33 -43.53
CA ALA A 405 -15.87 21.71 -43.96
C ALA A 405 -16.06 21.51 -45.46
#